data_0cf075927b9341e53117e6a15f5a59b7
#
_entry.id   0cf075927b9341e53117e6a15f5a59b7
#
_cell.length_a   1.000
_cell.length_b   1.000
_cell.length_c   1.000
_cell.angle_alpha   90.00
_cell.angle_beta   90.00
_cell.angle_gamma   90.00
#
_symmetry.space_group_name_H-M   'P 1'
#
loop_
_entity.id
_entity.type
_entity.pdbx_description
1 polymer ?
#
loop_
_entity_poly.entity_id
_entity_poly.type
_entity_poly.pdbx_seq_one_letter_code
_entity_poly.pdbx_strand_id
1 'polypeptide(L)'
;MGKGLSTKFDHIAIGMARMADATGMLVGRLGGIPDSGGPGGGFRWAAWSYEGGGSIEVIEPAGDDGFLHRFLESRGPGLHHVTFKVSSLAEAAARAEAQGYGLVGRDESDPDWLVAYFHPKEALGIVVQLGQSGGRYGRRPHEVPAGPPSPPPPVRVLGLRSRVQSAERARLQWERALGGVVAHATDRELVFRWPGSPMRIVAEIVRDADEGPVGIDLAPGGDVALPDGPVEPFGTVFRVDARTAHL
;
A
#
# COMPACT_ATOMS: atom_id res chain seq x y z
N MET A 1 -12.74 -26.91 -13.24
CA MET A 1 -11.55 -26.53 -12.45
C MET A 1 -11.84 -25.19 -11.83
N GLY A 2 -12.00 -25.11 -10.48
CA GLY A 2 -12.17 -23.84 -9.79
C GLY A 2 -10.95 -22.96 -10.05
N LYS A 3 -11.16 -21.67 -10.33
CA LYS A 3 -10.06 -20.71 -10.39
C LYS A 3 -9.47 -20.64 -8.99
N GLY A 4 -8.20 -21.01 -8.83
CA GLY A 4 -7.50 -20.86 -7.56
C GLY A 4 -7.53 -19.43 -7.07
N LEU A 5 -7.34 -19.21 -5.76
CA LEU A 5 -7.29 -17.91 -5.14
C LEU A 5 -6.28 -17.01 -5.86
N SER A 6 -6.75 -15.90 -6.41
CA SER A 6 -5.88 -14.86 -6.94
C SER A 6 -5.71 -13.74 -5.91
N THR A 7 -4.48 -13.26 -5.78
CA THR A 7 -4.13 -12.13 -4.92
C THR A 7 -3.35 -11.12 -5.77
N LYS A 8 -3.70 -9.84 -5.66
CA LYS A 8 -3.04 -8.74 -6.38
C LYS A 8 -2.67 -7.65 -5.38
N PHE A 9 -1.42 -7.21 -5.35
CA PHE A 9 -1.03 -6.00 -4.63
C PHE A 9 -1.67 -4.80 -5.34
N ASP A 10 -2.57 -4.10 -4.67
CA ASP A 10 -3.45 -3.10 -5.28
C ASP A 10 -2.98 -1.67 -5.04
N HIS A 11 -2.78 -1.27 -3.79
CA HIS A 11 -2.32 0.08 -3.46
C HIS A 11 -1.54 0.15 -2.14
N ILE A 12 -0.88 1.28 -1.96
CA ILE A 12 -0.18 1.67 -0.73
C ILE A 12 -0.91 2.87 -0.16
N ALA A 13 -1.27 2.83 1.13
CA ALA A 13 -2.00 3.89 1.78
C ALA A 13 -1.13 4.68 2.77
N ILE A 14 -1.27 5.99 2.75
CA ILE A 14 -0.62 6.96 3.62
C ILE A 14 -1.68 7.64 4.49
N GLY A 15 -1.50 7.63 5.81
CA GLY A 15 -2.32 8.38 6.74
C GLY A 15 -1.82 9.82 6.87
N MET A 16 -2.69 10.81 6.70
CA MET A 16 -2.37 12.23 6.79
C MET A 16 -3.47 13.00 7.50
N ALA A 17 -3.13 14.15 8.07
CA ALA A 17 -4.12 15.02 8.71
C ALA A 17 -5.07 15.67 7.69
N ARG A 18 -4.58 16.02 6.50
CA ARG A 18 -5.36 16.64 5.43
C ARG A 18 -4.91 16.11 4.07
N MET A 19 -5.80 15.49 3.36
CA MET A 19 -5.57 14.90 2.03
C MET A 19 -5.21 15.95 0.96
N ALA A 20 -5.76 17.17 1.08
CA ALA A 20 -5.45 18.25 0.15
C ALA A 20 -3.96 18.62 0.11
N ASP A 21 -3.25 18.42 1.23
CA ASP A 21 -1.82 18.72 1.33
C ASP A 21 -0.95 17.71 0.54
N ALA A 22 -1.54 16.58 0.13
CA ALA A 22 -0.86 15.56 -0.68
C ALA A 22 -0.71 15.95 -2.16
N THR A 23 -1.58 16.82 -2.67
CA THR A 23 -1.71 17.05 -4.12
C THR A 23 -0.47 17.65 -4.77
N GLY A 24 0.26 18.52 -4.04
CA GLY A 24 1.51 19.11 -4.53
C GLY A 24 2.56 18.07 -4.89
N MET A 25 2.66 17.01 -4.09
CA MET A 25 3.59 15.91 -4.34
C MET A 25 2.98 14.87 -5.28
N LEU A 26 1.83 14.27 -4.91
CA LEU A 26 1.27 13.14 -5.65
C LEU A 26 0.87 13.50 -7.09
N VAL A 27 0.33 14.69 -7.30
CA VAL A 27 -0.06 15.17 -8.63
C VAL A 27 1.04 16.06 -9.23
N GLY A 28 1.45 17.10 -8.49
CA GLY A 28 2.34 18.14 -9.00
C GLY A 28 3.77 17.69 -9.31
N ARG A 29 4.29 16.69 -8.57
CA ARG A 29 5.63 16.16 -8.80
C ARG A 29 5.63 14.76 -9.41
N LEU A 30 4.72 13.88 -8.96
CA LEU A 30 4.67 12.48 -9.41
C LEU A 30 3.69 12.24 -10.57
N GLY A 31 2.92 13.25 -10.96
CA GLY A 31 1.98 13.16 -12.07
C GLY A 31 0.79 12.22 -11.82
N GLY A 32 0.44 11.98 -10.54
CA GLY A 32 -0.65 11.09 -10.17
C GLY A 32 -1.99 11.52 -10.79
N ILE A 33 -2.70 10.56 -11.36
CA ILE A 33 -4.00 10.76 -11.99
C ILE A 33 -5.09 10.44 -10.98
N PRO A 34 -6.00 11.39 -10.63
CA PRO A 34 -7.13 11.12 -9.77
C PRO A 34 -7.92 9.89 -10.23
N ASP A 35 -8.14 8.94 -9.32
CA ASP A 35 -8.80 7.68 -9.66
C ASP A 35 -10.13 7.52 -8.94
N SER A 36 -10.10 7.38 -7.64
CA SER A 36 -11.28 7.11 -6.82
C SER A 36 -11.11 7.69 -5.43
N GLY A 37 -12.22 8.10 -4.82
CA GLY A 37 -12.24 8.60 -3.46
C GLY A 37 -13.64 8.51 -2.85
N GLY A 38 -13.75 8.80 -1.56
CA GLY A 38 -15.03 8.82 -0.89
C GLY A 38 -14.95 8.80 0.63
N PRO A 39 -16.11 8.76 1.30
CA PRO A 39 -16.18 8.56 2.72
C PRO A 39 -15.89 7.10 3.08
N GLY A 40 -15.27 6.89 4.25
CA GLY A 40 -15.14 5.63 4.95
C GLY A 40 -15.76 5.75 6.36
N GLY A 41 -15.72 4.68 7.14
CA GLY A 41 -16.18 4.70 8.53
C GLY A 41 -15.21 5.48 9.43
N GLY A 42 -15.43 6.79 9.62
CA GLY A 42 -14.59 7.68 10.45
C GLY A 42 -13.33 8.20 9.75
N PHE A 43 -13.25 8.08 8.43
CA PHE A 43 -12.19 8.64 7.60
C PHE A 43 -12.69 8.96 6.19
N ARG A 44 -11.90 9.71 5.43
CA ARG A 44 -12.05 9.89 3.99
C ARG A 44 -10.83 9.32 3.30
N TRP A 45 -11.00 8.87 2.07
CA TRP A 45 -9.91 8.32 1.27
C TRP A 45 -9.92 8.87 -0.14
N ALA A 46 -8.74 8.97 -0.73
CA ALA A 46 -8.58 9.24 -2.17
C ALA A 46 -7.36 8.53 -2.70
N ALA A 47 -7.46 8.01 -3.91
CA ALA A 47 -6.42 7.26 -4.60
C ALA A 47 -6.04 7.95 -5.91
N TRP A 48 -4.76 7.91 -6.22
CA TRP A 48 -4.16 8.34 -7.47
C TRP A 48 -3.50 7.15 -8.15
N SER A 49 -3.78 7.01 -9.44
CA SER A 49 -3.14 6.00 -10.30
C SER A 49 -1.91 6.57 -11.00
N TYR A 50 -0.95 5.69 -11.30
CA TYR A 50 0.34 6.02 -11.88
C TYR A 50 0.62 5.18 -13.12
N GLU A 51 1.72 5.47 -13.82
CA GLU A 51 2.13 4.71 -15.01
C GLU A 51 2.24 3.20 -14.70
N GLY A 52 1.70 2.37 -15.57
CA GLY A 52 1.71 0.91 -15.42
C GLY A 52 0.74 0.36 -14.38
N GLY A 53 -0.11 1.21 -13.73
CA GLY A 53 -1.19 0.78 -12.83
C GLY A 53 -0.83 0.67 -11.35
N GLY A 54 0.31 1.22 -10.91
CA GLY A 54 0.59 1.42 -9.48
C GLY A 54 -0.36 2.45 -8.87
N SER A 55 -0.67 2.34 -7.58
CA SER A 55 -1.62 3.24 -6.91
C SER A 55 -1.15 3.63 -5.51
N ILE A 56 -1.33 4.92 -5.18
CA ILE A 56 -1.13 5.47 -3.84
C ILE A 56 -2.46 6.05 -3.38
N GLU A 57 -2.88 5.62 -2.19
CA GLU A 57 -4.05 6.14 -1.49
C GLU A 57 -3.61 7.06 -0.36
N VAL A 58 -4.39 8.08 -0.10
CA VAL A 58 -4.28 8.89 1.11
C VAL A 58 -5.58 8.76 1.90
N ILE A 59 -5.44 8.56 3.20
CA ILE A 59 -6.57 8.56 4.14
C ILE A 59 -6.41 9.72 5.12
N GLU A 60 -7.51 10.45 5.36
CA GLU A 60 -7.59 11.53 6.34
C GLU A 60 -8.69 11.26 7.36
N PRO A 61 -8.56 11.69 8.64
CA PRO A 61 -9.60 11.54 9.64
C PRO A 61 -10.89 12.26 9.23
N ALA A 62 -12.04 11.68 9.59
CA ALA A 62 -13.35 12.32 9.53
C ALA A 62 -14.03 12.18 10.90
N GLY A 63 -14.59 13.30 11.42
CA GLY A 63 -15.10 13.35 12.79
C GLY A 63 -13.99 13.63 13.81
N ASP A 64 -14.32 13.47 15.10
CA ASP A 64 -13.50 13.94 16.21
C ASP A 64 -12.61 12.84 16.82
N ASP A 65 -12.84 11.56 16.47
CA ASP A 65 -12.10 10.42 16.99
C ASP A 65 -11.97 9.29 15.94
N GLY A 66 -11.25 8.23 16.29
CA GLY A 66 -11.14 7.03 15.47
C GLY A 66 -9.71 6.46 15.41
N PHE A 67 -9.56 5.38 14.63
CA PHE A 67 -8.27 4.69 14.49
C PHE A 67 -7.18 5.59 13.87
N LEU A 68 -7.58 6.45 12.93
CA LEU A 68 -6.64 7.29 12.21
C LEU A 68 -6.17 8.48 13.05
N HIS A 69 -7.01 9.03 13.94
CA HIS A 69 -6.58 10.00 14.95
C HIS A 69 -5.48 9.40 15.84
N ARG A 70 -5.71 8.19 16.39
CA ARG A 70 -4.73 7.49 17.22
C ARG A 70 -3.42 7.17 16.46
N PHE A 71 -3.53 6.82 15.19
CA PHE A 71 -2.35 6.60 14.34
C PHE A 71 -1.53 7.88 14.21
N LEU A 72 -2.17 9.00 13.84
CA LEU A 72 -1.50 10.29 13.65
C LEU A 72 -0.91 10.84 14.95
N GLU A 73 -1.60 10.68 16.08
CA GLU A 73 -1.10 11.08 17.40
C GLU A 73 0.14 10.28 17.81
N SER A 74 0.15 8.99 17.54
CA SER A 74 1.23 8.10 18.00
C SER A 74 2.43 8.02 17.06
N ARG A 75 2.24 8.22 15.75
CA ARG A 75 3.27 8.02 14.73
C ARG A 75 3.47 9.21 13.80
N GLY A 76 2.56 10.20 13.83
CA GLY A 76 2.51 11.25 12.83
C GLY A 76 2.00 10.74 11.47
N PRO A 77 2.01 11.61 10.43
CA PRO A 77 1.74 11.19 9.05
C PRO A 77 2.72 10.11 8.60
N GLY A 78 2.24 9.14 7.80
CA GLY A 78 3.12 8.06 7.35
C GLY A 78 2.39 6.91 6.64
N LEU A 79 3.17 5.93 6.23
CA LEU A 79 2.67 4.69 5.65
C LEU A 79 1.77 3.96 6.66
N HIS A 80 0.49 3.81 6.30
CA HIS A 80 -0.54 3.24 7.17
C HIS A 80 -0.80 1.76 6.85
N HIS A 81 -1.10 1.45 5.58
CA HIS A 81 -1.41 0.08 5.18
C HIS A 81 -1.04 -0.20 3.73
N VAL A 82 -1.03 -1.48 3.40
CA VAL A 82 -1.01 -1.99 2.03
C VAL A 82 -2.25 -2.83 1.78
N THR A 83 -2.82 -2.72 0.59
CA THR A 83 -4.03 -3.43 0.22
C THR A 83 -3.76 -4.49 -0.84
N PHE A 84 -4.25 -5.69 -0.58
CA PHE A 84 -4.27 -6.79 -1.52
C PHE A 84 -5.71 -7.11 -1.94
N LYS A 85 -6.02 -6.94 -3.22
CA LYS A 85 -7.27 -7.44 -3.77
C LYS A 85 -7.20 -8.95 -3.95
N VAL A 86 -8.24 -9.62 -3.45
CA VAL A 86 -8.35 -11.08 -3.49
C VAL A 86 -9.65 -11.49 -4.21
N SER A 87 -9.60 -12.63 -4.90
CA SER A 87 -10.79 -13.18 -5.58
C SER A 87 -11.82 -13.76 -4.62
N SER A 88 -11.42 -14.13 -3.40
CA SER A 88 -12.26 -14.63 -2.31
C SER A 88 -11.65 -14.23 -0.98
N LEU A 89 -12.38 -13.39 -0.21
CA LEU A 89 -11.92 -12.98 1.12
C LEU A 89 -11.88 -14.17 2.07
N ALA A 90 -12.87 -15.07 1.99
CA ALA A 90 -12.92 -16.25 2.83
C ALA A 90 -11.73 -17.20 2.60
N GLU A 91 -11.35 -17.45 1.34
CA GLU A 91 -10.19 -18.29 1.01
C GLU A 91 -8.87 -17.61 1.40
N ALA A 92 -8.76 -16.29 1.21
CA ALA A 92 -7.58 -15.53 1.60
C ALA A 92 -7.42 -15.50 3.13
N ALA A 93 -8.51 -15.32 3.87
CA ALA A 93 -8.54 -15.39 5.32
C ALA A 93 -8.10 -16.77 5.81
N ALA A 94 -8.70 -17.84 5.31
CA ALA A 94 -8.34 -19.21 5.69
C ALA A 94 -6.86 -19.52 5.42
N ARG A 95 -6.31 -19.05 4.31
CA ARG A 95 -4.88 -19.19 3.99
C ARG A 95 -4.00 -18.45 4.99
N ALA A 96 -4.37 -17.22 5.36
CA ALA A 96 -3.63 -16.43 6.36
C ALA A 96 -3.67 -17.09 7.75
N GLU A 97 -4.85 -17.54 8.19
CA GLU A 97 -5.08 -18.22 9.45
C GLU A 97 -4.29 -19.54 9.53
N ALA A 98 -4.20 -20.29 8.43
CA ALA A 98 -3.37 -21.49 8.34
C ALA A 98 -1.86 -21.21 8.51
N GLN A 99 -1.42 -19.96 8.34
CA GLN A 99 -0.06 -19.50 8.61
C GLN A 99 0.10 -18.84 9.99
N GLY A 100 -0.96 -18.86 10.81
CA GLY A 100 -0.94 -18.35 12.19
C GLY A 100 -1.31 -16.88 12.35
N TYR A 101 -1.80 -16.21 11.31
CA TYR A 101 -2.26 -14.81 11.41
C TYR A 101 -3.67 -14.73 11.95
N GLY A 102 -3.87 -13.98 13.05
CA GLY A 102 -5.19 -13.58 13.51
C GLY A 102 -5.71 -12.37 12.72
N LEU A 103 -6.77 -12.54 11.93
CA LEU A 103 -7.37 -11.41 11.19
C LEU A 103 -8.30 -10.62 12.10
N VAL A 104 -8.26 -9.28 11.92
CA VAL A 104 -9.07 -8.32 12.67
C VAL A 104 -9.93 -7.48 11.71
N GLY A 105 -10.98 -6.84 12.26
CA GLY A 105 -11.78 -5.88 11.49
C GLY A 105 -12.44 -6.47 10.24
N ARG A 106 -12.80 -7.76 10.26
CA ARG A 106 -13.54 -8.38 9.16
C ARG A 106 -14.89 -7.73 9.03
N ASP A 107 -15.17 -7.17 7.86
CA ASP A 107 -16.43 -6.54 7.52
C ASP A 107 -16.91 -7.01 6.15
N GLU A 108 -18.11 -7.60 6.13
CA GLU A 108 -18.79 -8.11 4.95
C GLU A 108 -20.17 -7.46 4.78
N SER A 109 -20.40 -6.33 5.45
CA SER A 109 -21.68 -5.61 5.40
C SER A 109 -21.93 -4.91 4.06
N ASP A 110 -20.86 -4.47 3.39
CA ASP A 110 -20.93 -3.93 2.02
C ASP A 110 -20.56 -5.03 1.00
N PRO A 111 -21.51 -5.56 0.24
CA PRO A 111 -21.23 -6.61 -0.76
C PRO A 111 -20.31 -6.15 -1.90
N ASP A 112 -20.12 -4.85 -2.07
CA ASP A 112 -19.23 -4.31 -3.08
C ASP A 112 -17.78 -4.17 -2.58
N TRP A 113 -17.56 -4.25 -1.24
CA TRP A 113 -16.23 -4.17 -0.66
C TRP A 113 -16.12 -4.94 0.66
N LEU A 114 -15.76 -6.22 0.60
CA LEU A 114 -15.52 -7.06 1.76
C LEU A 114 -14.07 -6.92 2.21
N VAL A 115 -13.81 -6.78 3.52
CA VAL A 115 -12.46 -6.54 4.04
C VAL A 115 -12.12 -7.39 5.27
N ALA A 116 -10.83 -7.64 5.45
CA ALA A 116 -10.23 -8.12 6.70
C ALA A 116 -8.78 -7.62 6.77
N TYR A 117 -8.23 -7.54 7.98
CA TYR A 117 -6.91 -6.94 8.18
C TYR A 117 -5.98 -7.84 8.98
N PHE A 118 -4.71 -7.84 8.62
CA PHE A 118 -3.63 -8.31 9.50
C PHE A 118 -3.26 -7.16 10.44
N HIS A 119 -3.18 -7.47 11.72
CA HIS A 119 -2.77 -6.48 12.72
C HIS A 119 -1.25 -6.19 12.57
N PRO A 120 -0.79 -4.92 12.61
CA PRO A 120 0.60 -4.56 12.34
C PRO A 120 1.62 -5.22 13.29
N LYS A 121 1.23 -5.58 14.52
CA LYS A 121 2.10 -6.31 15.47
C LYS A 121 2.45 -7.72 14.98
N GLU A 122 1.59 -8.32 14.15
CA GLU A 122 1.81 -9.63 13.55
C GLU A 122 2.36 -9.52 12.12
N ALA A 123 2.02 -8.41 11.43
CA ALA A 123 2.25 -8.19 10.02
C ALA A 123 3.46 -7.30 9.71
N LEU A 124 4.61 -7.57 10.33
CA LEU A 124 5.89 -6.90 10.03
C LEU A 124 5.80 -5.36 10.12
N GLY A 125 5.05 -4.85 11.12
CA GLY A 125 4.97 -3.42 11.44
C GLY A 125 4.05 -2.57 10.56
N ILE A 126 3.33 -3.16 9.60
CA ILE A 126 2.35 -2.48 8.74
C ILE A 126 1.01 -3.20 8.74
N VAL A 127 -0.10 -2.45 8.68
CA VAL A 127 -1.41 -3.05 8.46
C VAL A 127 -1.47 -3.61 7.04
N VAL A 128 -1.95 -4.86 6.88
CA VAL A 128 -2.23 -5.46 5.58
C VAL A 128 -3.74 -5.63 5.45
N GLN A 129 -4.32 -4.98 4.45
CA GLN A 129 -5.73 -5.11 4.13
C GLN A 129 -5.91 -6.17 3.03
N LEU A 130 -6.80 -7.13 3.28
CA LEU A 130 -7.40 -7.98 2.25
C LEU A 130 -8.71 -7.35 1.82
N GLY A 131 -8.90 -7.10 0.52
CA GLY A 131 -10.12 -6.54 -0.03
C GLY A 131 -10.66 -7.40 -1.16
N GLN A 132 -11.95 -7.77 -1.08
CA GLN A 132 -12.66 -8.39 -2.20
C GLN A 132 -13.68 -7.41 -2.74
N SER A 133 -13.54 -7.05 -4.03
CA SER A 133 -14.47 -6.14 -4.71
C SER A 133 -15.60 -6.92 -5.35
N GLY A 134 -16.86 -6.49 -5.13
CA GLY A 134 -18.05 -7.00 -5.80
C GLY A 134 -18.23 -6.54 -7.25
N GLY A 135 -17.28 -5.76 -7.78
CA GLY A 135 -17.26 -5.32 -9.17
C GLY A 135 -18.03 -4.02 -9.46
N ARG A 136 -18.72 -3.44 -8.48
CA ARG A 136 -19.48 -2.17 -8.63
C ARG A 136 -18.69 -0.91 -8.25
N TYR A 137 -17.49 -1.07 -7.70
CA TYR A 137 -16.62 0.06 -7.38
C TYR A 137 -16.14 0.73 -8.67
N GLY A 138 -16.96 1.66 -9.16
CA GLY A 138 -16.59 2.52 -10.29
C GLY A 138 -15.57 3.58 -9.86
N ARG A 139 -14.77 4.04 -10.82
CA ARG A 139 -13.88 5.18 -10.59
C ARG A 139 -14.69 6.44 -10.25
N ARG A 140 -14.28 7.17 -9.22
CA ARG A 140 -14.91 8.42 -8.76
C ARG A 140 -13.88 9.55 -8.65
N PRO A 141 -13.25 9.94 -9.76
CA PRO A 141 -12.15 10.91 -9.73
C PRO A 141 -12.57 12.30 -9.23
N HIS A 142 -13.87 12.63 -9.30
CA HIS A 142 -14.40 13.90 -8.81
C HIS A 142 -14.41 14.01 -7.27
N GLU A 143 -14.25 12.91 -6.55
CA GLU A 143 -14.12 12.89 -5.09
C GLU A 143 -12.65 13.01 -4.64
N VAL A 144 -11.71 12.98 -5.58
CA VAL A 144 -10.26 13.12 -5.32
C VAL A 144 -9.87 14.60 -5.40
N PRO A 145 -9.11 15.13 -4.43
CA PRO A 145 -8.66 16.51 -4.48
C PRO A 145 -7.90 16.83 -5.78
N ALA A 146 -8.29 17.93 -6.42
CA ALA A 146 -7.60 18.39 -7.61
C ALA A 146 -6.17 18.82 -7.26
N GLY A 147 -5.22 18.44 -8.09
CA GLY A 147 -3.84 18.88 -7.98
C GLY A 147 -3.59 20.20 -8.75
N PRO A 148 -2.32 20.64 -8.75
CA PRO A 148 -1.93 21.80 -9.56
C PRO A 148 -2.21 21.56 -11.05
N PRO A 149 -2.46 22.63 -11.81
CA PRO A 149 -2.67 22.54 -13.25
C PRO A 149 -1.38 22.07 -13.95
N SER A 150 -1.55 21.33 -15.05
CA SER A 150 -0.43 20.85 -15.89
C SER A 150 0.59 20.01 -15.14
N PRO A 151 0.17 18.90 -14.52
CA PRO A 151 1.10 17.99 -13.86
C PRO A 151 2.06 17.35 -14.87
N PRO A 152 3.24 16.88 -14.43
CA PRO A 152 4.13 16.09 -15.27
C PRO A 152 3.49 14.73 -15.65
N PRO A 153 4.04 14.01 -16.64
CA PRO A 153 3.64 12.63 -16.89
C PRO A 153 3.75 11.77 -15.62
N PRO A 154 2.84 10.81 -15.42
CA PRO A 154 2.87 9.96 -14.24
C PRO A 154 4.16 9.14 -14.14
N VAL A 155 4.76 9.12 -12.94
CA VAL A 155 5.85 8.19 -12.65
C VAL A 155 5.32 6.76 -12.56
N ARG A 156 6.22 5.77 -12.56
CA ARG A 156 5.86 4.41 -12.22
C ARG A 156 6.11 4.14 -10.74
N VAL A 157 5.07 3.80 -9.99
CA VAL A 157 5.19 3.34 -8.60
C VAL A 157 5.55 1.85 -8.61
N LEU A 158 6.73 1.53 -8.07
CA LEU A 158 7.26 0.17 -8.05
C LEU A 158 6.76 -0.64 -6.85
N GLY A 159 6.42 0.02 -5.76
CA GLY A 159 5.87 -0.65 -4.60
C GLY A 159 6.42 -0.16 -3.27
N LEU A 160 6.27 -1.00 -2.25
CA LEU A 160 6.67 -0.72 -0.89
C LEU A 160 8.04 -1.32 -0.59
N ARG A 161 8.87 -0.56 0.12
CA ARG A 161 10.08 -1.05 0.78
C ARG A 161 9.82 -1.16 2.27
N SER A 162 10.13 -2.31 2.87
CA SER A 162 9.96 -2.57 4.30
C SER A 162 11.22 -3.18 4.90
N ARG A 163 11.40 -2.99 6.20
CA ARG A 163 12.45 -3.64 6.99
C ARG A 163 11.86 -4.82 7.72
N VAL A 164 12.59 -5.93 7.72
CA VAL A 164 12.21 -7.18 8.39
C VAL A 164 13.40 -7.78 9.13
N GLN A 165 13.16 -8.50 10.22
CA GLN A 165 14.24 -9.09 11.02
C GLN A 165 14.79 -10.39 10.42
N SER A 166 13.99 -11.10 9.60
CA SER A 166 14.46 -12.32 8.95
C SER A 166 13.76 -12.62 7.63
N ALA A 167 14.47 -13.32 6.75
CA ALA A 167 13.92 -13.82 5.49
C ALA A 167 12.74 -14.76 5.69
N GLU A 168 12.76 -15.57 6.76
CA GLU A 168 11.68 -16.51 7.08
C GLU A 168 10.38 -15.79 7.43
N ARG A 169 10.42 -14.72 8.24
CA ARG A 169 9.26 -13.91 8.56
C ARG A 169 8.69 -13.21 7.32
N ALA A 170 9.57 -12.67 6.45
CA ALA A 170 9.14 -12.07 5.19
C ALA A 170 8.44 -13.10 4.28
N ARG A 171 9.00 -14.32 4.15
CA ARG A 171 8.37 -15.40 3.37
C ARG A 171 7.06 -15.87 3.96
N LEU A 172 6.97 -15.96 5.30
CA LEU A 172 5.73 -16.34 5.96
C LEU A 172 4.58 -15.40 5.57
N GLN A 173 4.82 -14.09 5.63
CA GLN A 173 3.79 -13.10 5.31
C GLN A 173 3.55 -12.96 3.81
N TRP A 174 4.60 -12.59 3.05
CA TRP A 174 4.41 -12.17 1.68
C TRP A 174 4.24 -13.33 0.68
N GLU A 175 4.91 -14.45 0.92
CA GLU A 175 4.83 -15.64 0.05
C GLU A 175 3.70 -16.58 0.50
N ARG A 176 3.74 -17.11 1.76
CA ARG A 176 2.81 -18.15 2.18
C ARG A 176 1.41 -17.62 2.49
N ALA A 177 1.30 -16.56 3.29
CA ALA A 177 -0.01 -16.00 3.65
C ALA A 177 -0.64 -15.21 2.50
N LEU A 178 0.13 -14.41 1.74
CA LEU A 178 -0.40 -13.52 0.70
C LEU A 178 -0.17 -14.03 -0.72
N GLY A 179 0.51 -15.17 -0.91
CA GLY A 179 0.70 -15.81 -2.22
C GLY A 179 1.60 -15.06 -3.18
N GLY A 180 2.51 -14.23 -2.66
CA GLY A 180 3.54 -13.59 -3.45
C GLY A 180 4.57 -14.59 -3.96
N VAL A 181 5.21 -14.27 -5.08
CA VAL A 181 6.31 -15.03 -5.65
C VAL A 181 7.61 -14.29 -5.39
N VAL A 182 8.63 -15.00 -4.90
CA VAL A 182 9.97 -14.44 -4.73
C VAL A 182 10.60 -14.22 -6.11
N ALA A 183 10.76 -12.97 -6.50
CA ALA A 183 11.38 -12.58 -7.77
C ALA A 183 12.90 -12.40 -7.65
N HIS A 184 13.39 -12.03 -6.45
CA HIS A 184 14.81 -11.87 -6.16
C HIS A 184 15.08 -12.18 -4.70
N ALA A 185 16.24 -12.78 -4.40
CA ALA A 185 16.65 -13.11 -3.04
C ALA A 185 18.16 -12.99 -2.87
N THR A 186 18.57 -12.31 -1.80
CA THR A 186 19.93 -12.26 -1.29
C THR A 186 19.92 -12.49 0.22
N ASP A 187 21.06 -12.44 0.87
CA ASP A 187 21.20 -12.46 2.34
C ASP A 187 20.67 -11.19 3.03
N ARG A 188 20.46 -10.10 2.27
CA ARG A 188 20.04 -8.79 2.75
C ARG A 188 18.67 -8.32 2.26
N GLU A 189 18.13 -8.94 1.21
CA GLU A 189 16.89 -8.47 0.57
C GLU A 189 16.13 -9.61 -0.08
N LEU A 190 14.79 -9.56 0.06
CA LEU A 190 13.85 -10.37 -0.72
C LEU A 190 12.90 -9.44 -1.48
N VAL A 191 12.61 -9.78 -2.73
CA VAL A 191 11.62 -9.06 -3.54
C VAL A 191 10.45 -9.99 -3.85
N PHE A 192 9.25 -9.58 -3.45
CA PHE A 192 8.02 -10.33 -3.69
C PHE A 192 7.17 -9.63 -4.75
N ARG A 193 6.59 -10.42 -5.66
CA ARG A 193 5.67 -9.97 -6.71
C ARG A 193 4.39 -10.79 -6.70
N TRP A 194 3.32 -10.20 -7.21
CA TRP A 194 2.04 -10.86 -7.40
C TRP A 194 1.65 -10.82 -8.88
N PRO A 195 1.13 -11.93 -9.45
CA PRO A 195 0.67 -11.95 -10.83
C PRO A 195 -0.38 -10.86 -11.08
N GLY A 196 -0.20 -10.10 -12.16
CA GLY A 196 -1.11 -9.01 -12.53
C GLY A 196 -1.01 -7.75 -11.68
N SER A 197 -0.04 -7.64 -10.76
CA SER A 197 0.30 -6.41 -10.07
C SER A 197 1.55 -5.77 -10.68
N PRO A 198 1.54 -4.45 -10.96
CA PRO A 198 2.75 -3.74 -11.35
C PRO A 198 3.68 -3.46 -10.16
N MET A 199 3.18 -3.61 -8.95
CA MET A 199 3.90 -3.29 -7.72
C MET A 199 4.49 -4.54 -7.05
N ARG A 200 5.50 -4.31 -6.22
CA ARG A 200 6.26 -5.31 -5.47
C ARG A 200 6.44 -4.89 -4.02
N ILE A 201 6.79 -5.85 -3.16
CA ILE A 201 7.32 -5.59 -1.82
C ILE A 201 8.81 -5.91 -1.84
N VAL A 202 9.62 -4.95 -1.39
CA VAL A 202 11.05 -5.16 -1.11
C VAL A 202 11.21 -5.29 0.40
N ALA A 203 11.65 -6.44 0.88
CA ALA A 203 11.91 -6.72 2.28
C ALA A 203 13.42 -6.68 2.56
N GLU A 204 13.90 -5.60 3.20
CA GLU A 204 15.29 -5.46 3.64
C GLU A 204 15.49 -6.22 4.96
N ILE A 205 16.44 -7.15 4.99
CA ILE A 205 16.72 -7.97 6.17
C ILE A 205 17.68 -7.25 7.09
N VAL A 206 17.18 -6.78 8.24
CA VAL A 206 17.98 -6.07 9.28
C VAL A 206 17.62 -6.64 10.65
N ARG A 207 18.46 -7.53 11.17
CA ARG A 207 18.14 -8.39 12.34
C ARG A 207 17.83 -7.63 13.63
N ASP A 208 18.51 -6.51 13.86
CA ASP A 208 18.46 -5.76 15.13
C ASP A 208 17.67 -4.45 15.00
N ALA A 209 16.83 -4.31 13.98
CA ALA A 209 16.01 -3.12 13.76
C ALA A 209 14.52 -3.43 13.88
N ASP A 210 13.74 -2.40 14.21
CA ASP A 210 12.29 -2.50 14.19
C ASP A 210 11.77 -2.84 12.79
N GLU A 211 10.81 -3.76 12.73
CA GLU A 211 10.12 -4.12 11.51
C GLU A 211 9.11 -3.03 11.13
N GLY A 212 9.00 -2.74 9.86
CA GLY A 212 8.02 -1.78 9.35
C GLY A 212 8.33 -1.24 7.97
N PRO A 213 7.40 -0.43 7.43
CA PRO A 213 7.59 0.23 6.16
C PRO A 213 8.67 1.32 6.27
N VAL A 214 9.50 1.45 5.23
CA VAL A 214 10.57 2.46 5.18
C VAL A 214 10.44 3.41 4.00
N GLY A 215 9.59 3.11 3.01
CA GLY A 215 9.37 4.03 1.89
C GLY A 215 8.63 3.41 0.71
N ILE A 216 8.38 4.26 -0.27
CA ILE A 216 7.78 3.91 -1.57
C ILE A 216 8.88 3.98 -2.63
N ASP A 217 9.06 2.89 -3.37
CA ASP A 217 9.99 2.83 -4.47
C ASP A 217 9.33 3.29 -5.77
N LEU A 218 10.01 4.18 -6.50
CA LEU A 218 9.63 4.71 -7.81
C LEU A 218 10.63 4.24 -8.86
N ALA A 219 10.18 4.04 -10.10
CA ALA A 219 11.09 3.78 -11.21
C ALA A 219 11.89 5.03 -11.56
N PRO A 220 13.13 4.86 -12.07
CA PRO A 220 13.84 5.96 -12.67
C PRO A 220 13.08 6.44 -13.93
N GLY A 221 12.87 7.75 -14.03
CA GLY A 221 12.17 8.39 -15.15
C GLY A 221 11.74 9.79 -14.80
N GLY A 222 11.93 10.73 -15.76
CA GLY A 222 11.69 12.15 -15.55
C GLY A 222 12.65 12.81 -14.55
N ASP A 223 12.66 14.13 -14.54
CA ASP A 223 13.45 14.93 -13.59
C ASP A 223 12.70 15.11 -12.25
N VAL A 224 12.31 13.98 -11.61
CA VAL A 224 11.65 14.05 -10.31
C VAL A 224 12.71 14.24 -9.23
N ALA A 225 12.91 15.48 -8.81
CA ALA A 225 13.74 15.79 -7.66
C ALA A 225 13.00 15.36 -6.37
N LEU A 226 13.51 14.33 -5.71
CA LEU A 226 13.04 13.87 -4.41
C LEU A 226 14.01 14.34 -3.32
N PRO A 227 13.52 14.76 -2.14
CA PRO A 227 14.38 15.06 -1.01
C PRO A 227 15.00 13.77 -0.44
N ASP A 228 16.20 13.89 0.13
CA ASP A 228 16.76 12.84 0.95
C ASP A 228 16.00 12.75 2.27
N GLY A 229 15.29 11.63 2.52
CA GLY A 229 14.53 11.42 3.74
C GLY A 229 13.00 11.56 3.58
N PRO A 230 12.27 11.62 4.70
CA PRO A 230 10.81 11.74 4.67
C PRO A 230 10.35 13.05 4.04
N VAL A 231 9.34 12.95 3.17
CA VAL A 231 8.72 14.10 2.51
C VAL A 231 7.61 14.64 3.41
N GLU A 232 7.71 15.93 3.77
CA GLU A 232 6.61 16.62 4.43
C GLU A 232 5.49 16.96 3.43
N PRO A 233 4.21 16.83 3.81
CA PRO A 233 3.67 16.40 5.10
C PRO A 233 3.36 14.89 5.21
N PHE A 234 3.98 14.04 4.40
CA PHE A 234 3.69 12.60 4.31
C PHE A 234 4.36 11.75 5.40
N GLY A 235 5.43 12.25 6.05
CA GLY A 235 6.27 11.44 6.92
C GLY A 235 6.85 10.19 6.25
N THR A 236 6.85 10.15 4.91
CA THR A 236 7.18 8.96 4.09
C THR A 236 8.32 9.27 3.15
N VAL A 237 9.24 8.32 3.02
CA VAL A 237 10.34 8.40 2.06
C VAL A 237 9.88 7.91 0.69
N PHE A 238 10.11 8.71 -0.35
CA PHE A 238 9.97 8.29 -1.75
C PHE A 238 11.38 8.11 -2.33
N ARG A 239 11.63 6.98 -2.96
CA ARG A 239 12.97 6.63 -3.47
C ARG A 239 12.91 6.27 -4.94
N VAL A 240 13.87 6.75 -5.72
CA VAL A 240 14.11 6.23 -7.06
C VAL A 240 14.94 4.95 -6.94
N ASP A 241 14.38 3.80 -7.32
CA ASP A 241 15.12 2.54 -7.38
C ASP A 241 15.67 2.32 -8.80
N ALA A 242 16.96 2.60 -8.97
CA ALA A 242 17.65 2.46 -10.25
C ALA A 242 17.77 1.01 -10.77
N ARG A 243 17.49 0.00 -9.91
CA ARG A 243 17.60 -1.43 -10.25
C ARG A 243 16.45 -1.99 -11.07
N THR A 244 15.53 -1.14 -11.52
CA THR A 244 14.30 -1.56 -12.22
C THR A 244 14.47 -2.10 -13.63
N ALA A 245 15.63 -1.93 -14.24
CA ALA A 245 15.85 -2.37 -15.63
C ALA A 245 15.94 -3.90 -15.79
N HIS A 246 16.06 -4.68 -14.70
CA HIS A 246 16.37 -6.12 -14.75
C HIS A 246 15.53 -7.03 -13.82
N LEU A 247 14.46 -6.50 -13.17
CA LEU A 247 13.62 -7.31 -12.25
C LEU A 247 12.17 -7.40 -12.71
#